data_71ca1c7c1b5a76028c8ee26b3c11dde0
#
_entry.id   71ca1c7c1b5a76028c8ee26b3c11dde0
#
_cell.length_a   1.000
_cell.length_b   1.000
_cell.length_c   1.000
_cell.angle_alpha   90.00
_cell.angle_beta   90.00
_cell.angle_gamma   90.00
#
_symmetry.space_group_name_H-M   'P 1'
#
loop_
_entity.id
_entity.type
_entity.pdbx_description
1 polymer ?
#
loop_
_entity_poly.entity_id
_entity_poly.type
_entity_poly.pdbx_seq_one_letter_code
_entity_poly.pdbx_strand_id
1 'polypeptide(L)'
;MTHLRWIGCCLLLSLLAACGKPETAPVHAVPVLVEHPAGNGGVAISAYPGEVRAREETALSFRVSGKLLRREVDAGQRVDKGQLLAELDVADYSLQARAAQAQYAAAEADLVRARDEHKRYQTLASQQLVSQSALDAQTAALKAAQGQADAARANLDVARNQAAYSRLLAPEGGMIASREAEAGQVVAAGQTIYTMAADGAREVAIALPESAIRDFSVGQAVEVELWNQQGKRLSGSIREIAAAADPQARTYAARVSLAAEALDAVELGQSARVFIAHGKDGVMSIPLAAVQPGKQPQQASVWVVNPADGKLQARAVTLGAYGPESVPVLQGLKTEDWVVAAGGHLLREGQQVTAVDRSNRPVLAPAAVSAKKGE
;
A
#
# COMPACT_ATOMS: atom_id res chain seq x y z
N MET A 1 45.06 71.91 -69.37
CA MET A 1 45.18 70.98 -68.23
C MET A 1 43.82 70.61 -67.63
N THR A 2 42.72 70.59 -68.38
CA THR A 2 41.36 70.40 -67.87
C THR A 2 40.65 69.13 -68.39
N HIS A 3 41.21 68.44 -69.36
CA HIS A 3 40.61 67.21 -69.93
C HIS A 3 40.99 65.85 -69.25
N LEU A 4 42.03 65.89 -68.43
CA LEU A 4 42.56 64.65 -67.81
C LEU A 4 41.81 64.29 -66.48
N ARG A 5 41.05 65.21 -65.90
CA ARG A 5 40.28 64.97 -64.62
C ARG A 5 38.91 64.30 -64.80
N TRP A 6 38.36 64.37 -66.05
CA TRP A 6 37.06 63.77 -66.32
C TRP A 6 37.10 62.28 -66.67
N ILE A 7 38.20 61.78 -67.19
CA ILE A 7 38.32 60.34 -67.52
C ILE A 7 38.52 59.51 -66.30
N GLY A 8 39.10 60.04 -65.20
CA GLY A 8 39.28 59.31 -63.93
C GLY A 8 37.98 59.10 -63.15
N CYS A 9 37.04 60.04 -63.31
CA CYS A 9 35.73 59.93 -62.56
C CYS A 9 34.75 58.94 -63.18
N CYS A 10 34.78 58.72 -64.50
CA CYS A 10 33.95 57.72 -65.19
C CYS A 10 34.45 56.27 -64.96
N LEU A 11 35.76 56.08 -64.76
CA LEU A 11 36.33 54.75 -64.48
C LEU A 11 36.10 54.30 -63.05
N LEU A 12 35.92 55.24 -62.10
CA LEU A 12 35.58 54.90 -60.71
C LEU A 12 34.07 54.56 -60.48
N LEU A 13 33.16 55.07 -61.35
CA LEU A 13 31.75 54.80 -61.30
C LEU A 13 31.36 53.42 -61.87
N SER A 14 32.18 52.84 -62.75
CA SER A 14 31.91 51.51 -63.34
C SER A 14 32.32 50.35 -62.47
N LEU A 15 33.05 50.55 -61.35
CA LEU A 15 33.38 49.49 -60.37
C LEU A 15 32.40 49.30 -59.30
N LEU A 16 31.34 50.11 -59.16
CA LEU A 16 30.26 49.96 -58.17
C LEU A 16 29.01 49.15 -58.64
N ALA A 17 28.99 48.69 -59.89
CA ALA A 17 27.89 47.94 -60.48
C ALA A 17 28.06 46.41 -60.38
N ALA A 18 29.09 45.91 -59.68
CA ALA A 18 29.31 44.47 -59.45
C ALA A 18 28.81 43.98 -58.06
N CYS A 19 27.66 44.50 -57.60
CA CYS A 19 26.92 43.81 -56.53
C CYS A 19 26.14 42.64 -57.15
N GLY A 20 26.79 41.49 -57.18
CA GLY A 20 26.14 40.24 -57.53
C GLY A 20 24.93 40.00 -56.64
N LYS A 21 23.85 39.50 -57.22
CA LYS A 21 22.71 38.94 -56.51
C LYS A 21 23.24 38.14 -55.33
N PRO A 22 22.71 38.30 -54.10
CA PRO A 22 23.05 37.39 -53.01
C PRO A 22 22.61 35.98 -53.43
N GLU A 23 23.60 35.15 -53.72
CA GLU A 23 23.39 33.72 -53.84
C GLU A 23 22.82 33.28 -52.48
N THR A 24 21.52 32.93 -52.44
CA THR A 24 20.88 32.40 -51.28
C THR A 24 21.64 31.15 -50.88
N ALA A 25 22.48 31.27 -49.86
CA ALA A 25 23.18 30.13 -49.26
C ALA A 25 22.14 29.00 -49.05
N PRO A 26 22.49 27.76 -49.38
CA PRO A 26 21.59 26.63 -49.16
C PRO A 26 21.18 26.64 -47.69
N VAL A 27 19.91 26.76 -47.42
CA VAL A 27 19.38 26.65 -46.07
C VAL A 27 19.65 25.22 -45.62
N HIS A 28 20.73 25.04 -44.88
CA HIS A 28 21.02 23.74 -44.24
C HIS A 28 19.93 23.50 -43.23
N ALA A 29 19.08 22.55 -43.52
CA ALA A 29 18.04 22.13 -42.57
C ALA A 29 18.70 21.63 -41.27
N VAL A 30 18.39 22.27 -40.16
CA VAL A 30 18.95 21.93 -38.85
C VAL A 30 18.48 20.55 -38.43
N PRO A 31 19.37 19.61 -38.06
CA PRO A 31 18.92 18.33 -37.53
C PRO A 31 18.25 18.54 -36.17
N VAL A 32 17.07 17.97 -35.99
CA VAL A 32 16.31 18.02 -34.73
C VAL A 32 15.90 16.60 -34.31
N LEU A 33 16.12 16.29 -33.05
CA LEU A 33 15.71 15.03 -32.48
C LEU A 33 14.17 14.99 -32.37
N VAL A 34 13.57 14.02 -33.03
CA VAL A 34 12.11 13.83 -33.00
C VAL A 34 11.76 12.46 -32.47
N GLU A 35 10.61 12.39 -31.80
CA GLU A 35 10.02 11.17 -31.29
C GLU A 35 8.52 11.20 -31.49
N HIS A 36 7.92 10.03 -31.60
CA HIS A 36 6.46 9.92 -31.49
C HIS A 36 6.05 10.03 -30.02
N PRO A 37 4.88 10.64 -29.72
CA PRO A 37 4.33 10.58 -28.39
C PRO A 37 4.19 9.12 -27.94
N ALA A 38 4.75 8.77 -26.77
CA ALA A 38 4.68 7.42 -26.25
C ALA A 38 3.24 7.09 -25.83
N GLY A 39 2.65 6.05 -26.41
CA GLY A 39 1.24 5.68 -26.20
C GLY A 39 0.90 5.17 -24.78
N ASN A 40 1.93 4.85 -23.96
CA ASN A 40 1.78 4.40 -22.57
C ASN A 40 2.29 5.41 -21.56
N GLY A 41 2.51 6.64 -21.95
CA GLY A 41 3.18 7.65 -21.11
C GLY A 41 2.25 8.43 -20.18
N GLY A 42 0.97 8.14 -20.17
CA GLY A 42 0.04 8.71 -19.21
C GLY A 42 0.03 8.01 -17.84
N VAL A 43 0.77 6.92 -17.70
CA VAL A 43 0.87 6.16 -16.46
C VAL A 43 2.08 6.67 -15.68
N ALA A 44 1.85 7.59 -14.75
CA ALA A 44 2.85 7.92 -13.75
C ALA A 44 2.96 6.74 -12.78
N ILE A 45 4.16 6.24 -12.55
CA ILE A 45 4.41 5.21 -11.54
C ILE A 45 4.94 5.91 -10.29
N SER A 46 4.20 5.83 -9.20
CA SER A 46 4.65 6.30 -7.89
C SER A 46 5.10 5.12 -7.04
N ALA A 47 6.18 5.33 -6.28
CA ALA A 47 6.73 4.30 -5.39
C ALA A 47 6.50 4.70 -3.93
N TYR A 48 5.87 3.81 -3.17
CA TYR A 48 5.55 4.00 -1.76
C TYR A 48 6.35 3.02 -0.90
N PRO A 49 7.03 3.50 0.15
CA PRO A 49 7.70 2.62 1.09
C PRO A 49 6.67 1.82 1.87
N GLY A 50 6.99 0.58 2.18
CA GLY A 50 6.13 -0.32 2.93
C GLY A 50 6.92 -1.35 3.71
N GLU A 51 6.21 -2.08 4.55
CA GLU A 51 6.72 -3.15 5.40
C GLU A 51 5.86 -4.40 5.23
N VAL A 52 6.52 -5.55 5.10
CA VAL A 52 5.83 -6.84 5.04
C VAL A 52 5.31 -7.21 6.43
N ARG A 53 4.00 -7.45 6.54
CA ARG A 53 3.32 -7.87 7.76
C ARG A 53 2.48 -9.12 7.51
N ALA A 54 2.17 -9.83 8.59
CA ALA A 54 1.16 -10.86 8.50
C ALA A 54 -0.21 -10.20 8.24
N ARG A 55 -1.07 -10.90 7.53
CA ARG A 55 -2.45 -10.45 7.35
C ARG A 55 -3.22 -10.42 8.67
N GLU A 56 -2.95 -11.40 9.53
CA GLU A 56 -3.56 -11.52 10.85
C GLU A 56 -2.46 -11.47 11.91
N GLU A 57 -2.46 -10.39 12.68
CA GLU A 57 -1.59 -10.19 13.83
C GLU A 57 -2.45 -10.12 15.08
N THR A 58 -2.14 -10.96 16.07
CA THR A 58 -2.89 -11.05 17.32
C THR A 58 -2.01 -10.66 18.50
N ALA A 59 -2.45 -9.66 19.27
CA ALA A 59 -1.86 -9.33 20.55
C ALA A 59 -2.29 -10.34 21.60
N LEU A 60 -1.35 -11.09 22.13
CA LEU A 60 -1.57 -12.13 23.14
C LEU A 60 -1.34 -11.55 24.53
N SER A 61 -2.36 -11.68 25.38
CA SER A 61 -2.35 -11.17 26.76
C SER A 61 -3.00 -12.16 27.71
N PHE A 62 -2.63 -12.08 28.99
CA PHE A 62 -3.31 -12.83 30.04
C PHE A 62 -4.67 -12.18 30.35
N ARG A 63 -5.66 -13.02 30.69
CA ARG A 63 -7.00 -12.56 31.12
C ARG A 63 -7.06 -12.25 32.61
N VAL A 64 -5.99 -12.55 33.36
CA VAL A 64 -5.82 -12.31 34.79
C VAL A 64 -4.47 -11.65 35.05
N SER A 65 -4.34 -10.88 36.13
CA SER A 65 -3.10 -10.23 36.52
C SER A 65 -2.22 -11.19 37.31
N GLY A 66 -0.91 -11.01 37.27
CA GLY A 66 0.01 -11.80 38.08
C GLY A 66 1.46 -11.56 37.75
N LYS A 67 2.36 -12.19 38.51
CA LYS A 67 3.79 -12.18 38.20
C LYS A 67 4.07 -13.23 37.12
N LEU A 68 4.74 -12.80 36.03
CA LEU A 68 5.17 -13.71 34.97
C LEU A 68 6.27 -14.64 35.51
N LEU A 69 5.93 -15.92 35.69
CA LEU A 69 6.83 -16.91 36.26
C LEU A 69 7.89 -17.34 35.25
N ARG A 70 7.44 -17.70 34.05
CA ARG A 70 8.32 -18.19 32.97
C ARG A 70 7.73 -17.93 31.60
N ARG A 71 8.61 -17.92 30.63
CA ARG A 71 8.35 -17.82 29.21
C ARG A 71 8.90 -19.08 28.54
N GLU A 72 8.13 -19.64 27.62
CA GLU A 72 8.52 -20.86 26.89
C GLU A 72 8.98 -20.56 25.46
N VAL A 73 8.76 -19.31 24.98
CA VAL A 73 9.06 -18.92 23.61
C VAL A 73 9.66 -17.52 23.54
N ASP A 74 10.49 -17.31 22.52
CA ASP A 74 11.10 -16.02 22.19
C ASP A 74 10.55 -15.45 20.86
N ALA A 75 10.82 -14.16 20.61
CA ALA A 75 10.51 -13.53 19.34
C ALA A 75 11.24 -14.24 18.18
N GLY A 76 10.56 -14.41 17.06
CA GLY A 76 11.05 -15.15 15.88
C GLY A 76 10.81 -16.66 15.93
N GLN A 77 10.32 -17.21 17.05
CA GLN A 77 10.00 -18.64 17.14
C GLN A 77 8.65 -18.97 16.54
N ARG A 78 8.58 -20.11 15.87
CA ARG A 78 7.33 -20.70 15.37
C ARG A 78 6.64 -21.44 16.50
N VAL A 79 5.31 -21.32 16.55
CA VAL A 79 4.47 -21.93 17.57
C VAL A 79 3.28 -22.63 16.94
N ASP A 80 2.85 -23.71 17.56
CA ASP A 80 1.67 -24.47 17.16
C ASP A 80 0.45 -24.06 17.98
N LYS A 81 -0.74 -24.26 17.43
CA LYS A 81 -2.02 -24.03 18.13
C LYS A 81 -2.07 -24.80 19.45
N GLY A 82 -2.38 -24.10 20.55
CA GLY A 82 -2.47 -24.66 21.90
C GLY A 82 -1.12 -24.80 22.61
N GLN A 83 -0.01 -24.43 21.98
CA GLN A 83 1.30 -24.43 22.62
C GLN A 83 1.36 -23.43 23.77
N LEU A 84 1.96 -23.80 24.90
CA LEU A 84 2.21 -22.92 26.03
C LEU A 84 3.28 -21.89 25.67
N LEU A 85 2.94 -20.61 25.80
CA LEU A 85 3.85 -19.50 25.48
C LEU A 85 4.45 -18.87 26.74
N ALA A 86 3.63 -18.73 27.78
CA ALA A 86 4.04 -18.12 29.04
C ALA A 86 3.11 -18.56 30.19
N GLU A 87 3.58 -18.45 31.41
CA GLU A 87 2.84 -18.83 32.61
C GLU A 87 3.03 -17.79 33.70
N LEU A 88 1.92 -17.41 34.35
CA LEU A 88 1.92 -16.60 35.57
C LEU A 88 2.15 -17.48 36.80
N ASP A 89 2.54 -16.89 37.91
CA ASP A 89 2.51 -17.56 39.21
C ASP A 89 1.05 -17.91 39.56
N VAL A 90 0.78 -19.21 39.60
CA VAL A 90 -0.58 -19.76 39.78
C VAL A 90 -0.93 -20.07 41.23
N ALA A 91 0.01 -19.84 42.20
CA ALA A 91 -0.16 -20.30 43.59
C ALA A 91 -1.50 -19.83 44.17
N ASP A 92 -1.82 -18.56 44.15
CA ASP A 92 -3.04 -17.99 44.71
C ASP A 92 -4.27 -18.47 43.97
N TYR A 93 -4.31 -18.51 42.65
CA TYR A 93 -5.41 -19.00 41.84
C TYR A 93 -5.69 -20.49 42.08
N SER A 94 -4.63 -21.29 42.26
CA SER A 94 -4.77 -22.72 42.56
C SER A 94 -5.35 -22.97 43.96
N LEU A 95 -5.02 -22.13 44.94
CA LEU A 95 -5.59 -22.17 46.29
C LEU A 95 -7.06 -21.77 46.28
N GLN A 96 -7.42 -20.71 45.54
CA GLN A 96 -8.82 -20.28 45.37
C GLN A 96 -9.69 -21.39 44.74
N ALA A 97 -9.19 -22.04 43.67
CA ALA A 97 -9.87 -23.15 43.03
C ALA A 97 -10.06 -24.34 43.98
N ARG A 98 -9.08 -24.68 44.82
CA ARG A 98 -9.18 -25.72 45.83
C ARG A 98 -10.19 -25.36 46.93
N ALA A 99 -10.21 -24.11 47.39
CA ALA A 99 -11.20 -23.65 48.37
C ALA A 99 -12.63 -23.74 47.81
N ALA A 100 -12.85 -23.26 46.58
CA ALA A 100 -14.16 -23.38 45.91
C ALA A 100 -14.56 -24.83 45.66
N GLN A 101 -13.62 -25.74 45.36
CA GLN A 101 -13.87 -27.17 45.23
C GLN A 101 -14.37 -27.78 46.55
N ALA A 102 -13.76 -27.40 47.67
CA ALA A 102 -14.20 -27.87 49.00
C ALA A 102 -15.62 -27.36 49.35
N GLN A 103 -15.92 -26.10 49.02
CA GLN A 103 -17.27 -25.53 49.22
C GLN A 103 -18.33 -26.22 48.35
N TYR A 104 -18.01 -26.51 47.10
CA TYR A 104 -18.90 -27.27 46.22
C TYR A 104 -19.15 -28.69 46.77
N ALA A 105 -18.11 -29.41 47.21
CA ALA A 105 -18.24 -30.74 47.76
C ALA A 105 -19.12 -30.76 49.02
N ALA A 106 -19.02 -29.74 49.88
CA ALA A 106 -19.91 -29.61 51.05
C ALA A 106 -21.35 -29.37 50.66
N ALA A 107 -21.63 -28.44 49.71
CA ALA A 107 -22.96 -28.16 49.23
C ALA A 107 -23.59 -29.35 48.48
N GLU A 108 -22.78 -30.13 47.75
CA GLU A 108 -23.21 -31.36 47.09
C GLU A 108 -23.64 -32.44 48.11
N ALA A 109 -22.89 -32.61 49.20
CA ALA A 109 -23.23 -33.53 50.29
C ALA A 109 -24.57 -33.13 50.98
N ASP A 110 -24.79 -31.81 51.20
CA ASP A 110 -26.04 -31.31 51.75
C ASP A 110 -27.21 -31.54 50.80
N LEU A 111 -27.01 -31.37 49.49
CA LEU A 111 -28.02 -31.68 48.48
C LEU A 111 -28.39 -33.16 48.46
N VAL A 112 -27.38 -34.05 48.52
CA VAL A 112 -27.65 -35.50 48.59
C VAL A 112 -28.49 -35.82 49.83
N ARG A 113 -28.14 -35.29 50.99
CA ARG A 113 -28.89 -35.47 52.22
C ARG A 113 -30.31 -34.93 52.06
N ALA A 114 -30.56 -33.75 51.60
CA ALA A 114 -31.87 -33.15 51.39
C ALA A 114 -32.73 -33.96 50.40
N ARG A 115 -32.08 -34.51 49.34
CA ARG A 115 -32.77 -35.38 48.38
C ARG A 115 -33.24 -36.68 48.98
N ASP A 116 -32.40 -37.32 49.79
CA ASP A 116 -32.74 -38.58 50.46
C ASP A 116 -33.83 -38.35 51.53
N GLU A 117 -33.78 -37.22 52.25
CA GLU A 117 -34.86 -36.84 53.24
C GLU A 117 -36.17 -36.58 52.53
N HIS A 118 -36.16 -35.78 51.44
CA HIS A 118 -37.37 -35.53 50.63
C HIS A 118 -38.01 -36.86 50.15
N LYS A 119 -37.17 -37.76 49.56
CA LYS A 119 -37.64 -39.07 49.09
C LYS A 119 -38.27 -39.88 50.19
N ARG A 120 -37.74 -39.91 51.44
CA ARG A 120 -38.32 -40.56 52.62
C ARG A 120 -39.64 -39.95 52.97
N TYR A 121 -39.78 -38.62 53.08
CA TYR A 121 -41.00 -37.92 53.36
C TYR A 121 -42.07 -38.13 52.27
N GLN A 122 -41.69 -38.21 51.04
CA GLN A 122 -42.59 -38.54 49.93
C GLN A 122 -43.20 -39.93 50.07
N THR A 123 -42.44 -40.94 50.51
CA THR A 123 -42.90 -42.27 50.78
C THR A 123 -43.86 -42.29 52.01
N LEU A 124 -43.49 -41.59 53.08
CA LEU A 124 -44.36 -41.50 54.29
C LEU A 124 -45.66 -40.75 54.00
N ALA A 125 -45.66 -39.71 53.20
CA ALA A 125 -46.85 -38.97 52.80
C ALA A 125 -47.81 -39.85 51.96
N SER A 126 -47.29 -40.67 51.05
CA SER A 126 -48.12 -41.65 50.31
C SER A 126 -48.80 -42.68 51.18
N GLN A 127 -48.26 -42.97 52.35
CA GLN A 127 -48.82 -43.85 53.37
C GLN A 127 -49.70 -43.11 54.44
N GLN A 128 -49.88 -41.76 54.21
CA GLN A 128 -50.63 -40.90 55.17
C GLN A 128 -50.03 -40.82 56.60
N LEU A 129 -48.72 -41.08 56.74
CA LEU A 129 -47.97 -41.05 57.97
C LEU A 129 -47.43 -39.70 58.38
N VAL A 130 -47.41 -38.71 57.44
CA VAL A 130 -47.00 -37.34 57.69
C VAL A 130 -47.96 -36.35 57.00
N SER A 131 -47.97 -35.08 57.45
CA SER A 131 -48.79 -34.03 56.86
C SER A 131 -48.29 -33.55 55.56
N GLN A 132 -49.13 -33.00 54.67
CA GLN A 132 -48.76 -32.37 53.44
C GLN A 132 -47.77 -31.21 53.68
N SER A 133 -48.02 -30.42 54.74
CA SER A 133 -47.10 -29.29 55.09
C SER A 133 -45.68 -29.75 55.43
N ALA A 134 -45.55 -30.98 56.02
CA ALA A 134 -44.21 -31.54 56.29
C ALA A 134 -43.49 -31.95 54.98
N LEU A 135 -44.23 -32.51 54.00
CA LEU A 135 -43.67 -32.83 52.69
C LEU A 135 -43.27 -31.53 51.91
N ASP A 136 -44.11 -30.46 51.96
CA ASP A 136 -43.89 -29.22 51.35
C ASP A 136 -42.59 -28.52 51.90
N ALA A 137 -42.39 -28.63 53.25
CA ALA A 137 -41.20 -28.18 53.93
C ALA A 137 -39.92 -28.88 53.37
N GLN A 138 -40.00 -30.23 53.21
CA GLN A 138 -38.86 -30.98 52.65
C GLN A 138 -38.60 -30.68 51.15
N THR A 139 -39.68 -30.40 50.41
CA THR A 139 -39.58 -29.97 49.03
C THR A 139 -38.90 -28.62 48.94
N ALA A 140 -39.23 -27.68 49.82
CA ALA A 140 -38.55 -26.39 49.90
C ALA A 140 -37.08 -26.53 50.32
N ALA A 141 -36.78 -27.40 51.30
CA ALA A 141 -35.36 -27.66 51.69
C ALA A 141 -34.52 -28.28 50.57
N LEU A 142 -35.10 -29.22 49.80
CA LEU A 142 -34.43 -29.79 48.63
C LEU A 142 -34.14 -28.72 47.59
N LYS A 143 -35.11 -27.86 47.28
CA LYS A 143 -34.91 -26.76 46.33
C LYS A 143 -33.82 -25.76 46.81
N ALA A 144 -33.79 -25.46 48.11
CA ALA A 144 -32.77 -24.59 48.69
C ALA A 144 -31.37 -25.23 48.60
N ALA A 145 -31.23 -26.51 48.95
CA ALA A 145 -29.97 -27.24 48.84
C ALA A 145 -29.49 -27.36 47.36
N GLN A 146 -30.42 -27.54 46.41
CA GLN A 146 -30.11 -27.54 44.99
C GLN A 146 -29.54 -26.18 44.55
N GLY A 147 -30.22 -25.08 44.93
CA GLY A 147 -29.72 -23.72 44.59
C GLY A 147 -28.36 -23.44 45.21
N GLN A 148 -28.09 -23.92 46.44
CA GLN A 148 -26.80 -23.75 47.08
C GLN A 148 -25.67 -24.54 46.37
N ALA A 149 -25.96 -25.78 45.94
CA ALA A 149 -25.00 -26.60 45.20
C ALA A 149 -24.70 -26.01 43.84
N ASP A 150 -25.73 -25.51 43.13
CA ASP A 150 -25.57 -24.84 41.82
C ASP A 150 -24.71 -23.56 41.95
N ALA A 151 -24.95 -22.74 42.95
CA ALA A 151 -24.18 -21.55 43.23
C ALA A 151 -22.70 -21.88 43.57
N ALA A 152 -22.46 -22.90 44.40
CA ALA A 152 -21.11 -23.33 44.74
C ALA A 152 -20.37 -23.91 43.53
N ARG A 153 -21.04 -24.61 42.63
CA ARG A 153 -20.50 -25.12 41.37
C ARG A 153 -20.09 -23.98 40.47
N ALA A 154 -20.95 -22.97 40.30
CA ALA A 154 -20.63 -21.79 39.49
C ALA A 154 -19.38 -21.05 40.01
N ASN A 155 -19.27 -20.90 41.35
CA ASN A 155 -18.08 -20.30 41.97
C ASN A 155 -16.79 -21.12 41.71
N LEU A 156 -16.88 -22.45 41.76
CA LEU A 156 -15.77 -23.35 41.44
C LEU A 156 -15.37 -23.20 39.98
N ASP A 157 -16.31 -23.12 39.04
CA ASP A 157 -16.02 -22.97 37.60
C ASP A 157 -15.34 -21.64 37.33
N VAL A 158 -15.75 -20.54 37.98
CA VAL A 158 -15.05 -19.24 37.92
C VAL A 158 -13.62 -19.34 38.40
N ALA A 159 -13.39 -19.96 39.58
CA ALA A 159 -12.05 -20.09 40.15
C ALA A 159 -11.13 -20.97 39.30
N ARG A 160 -11.65 -22.04 38.71
CA ARG A 160 -10.93 -22.90 37.77
C ARG A 160 -10.56 -22.16 36.49
N ASN A 161 -11.47 -21.36 35.95
CA ASN A 161 -11.21 -20.54 34.77
C ASN A 161 -10.11 -19.51 35.05
N GLN A 162 -10.11 -18.83 36.21
CA GLN A 162 -9.07 -17.90 36.61
C GLN A 162 -7.70 -18.59 36.70
N ALA A 163 -7.65 -19.79 37.29
CA ALA A 163 -6.42 -20.58 37.31
C ALA A 163 -5.96 -21.00 35.89
N ALA A 164 -6.90 -21.34 35.00
CA ALA A 164 -6.57 -21.69 33.62
C ALA A 164 -6.06 -20.49 32.82
N TYR A 165 -6.59 -19.28 33.08
CA TYR A 165 -6.17 -18.04 32.39
C TYR A 165 -4.78 -17.55 32.79
N SER A 166 -4.14 -18.16 33.80
CA SER A 166 -2.74 -17.93 34.14
C SER A 166 -1.74 -18.58 33.16
N ARG A 167 -2.23 -19.37 32.22
CA ARG A 167 -1.44 -20.00 31.16
C ARG A 167 -1.80 -19.34 29.83
N LEU A 168 -0.83 -18.74 29.17
CA LEU A 168 -0.97 -18.13 27.86
C LEU A 168 -0.68 -19.17 26.79
N LEU A 169 -1.69 -19.52 26.02
CA LEU A 169 -1.58 -20.50 24.94
C LEU A 169 -1.71 -19.80 23.59
N ALA A 170 -1.05 -20.34 22.57
CA ALA A 170 -1.23 -19.87 21.19
C ALA A 170 -2.65 -20.23 20.68
N PRO A 171 -3.43 -19.26 20.17
CA PRO A 171 -4.77 -19.52 19.66
C PRO A 171 -4.77 -20.31 18.34
N GLU A 172 -3.69 -20.18 17.58
CA GLU A 172 -3.47 -20.81 16.26
C GLU A 172 -1.98 -21.01 16.00
N GLY A 173 -1.60 -21.64 14.89
CA GLY A 173 -0.21 -21.77 14.45
C GLY A 173 0.29 -20.45 13.86
N GLY A 174 1.59 -20.15 14.10
CA GLY A 174 2.17 -18.90 13.61
C GLY A 174 3.58 -18.66 14.13
N MET A 175 4.01 -17.41 14.07
CA MET A 175 5.30 -16.95 14.53
C MET A 175 5.14 -15.83 15.58
N ILE A 176 5.95 -15.83 16.61
CA ILE A 176 6.02 -14.72 17.57
C ILE A 176 6.74 -13.54 16.91
N ALA A 177 6.00 -12.47 16.60
CA ALA A 177 6.54 -11.28 15.95
C ALA A 177 7.28 -10.37 16.93
N SER A 178 6.70 -10.14 18.13
CA SER A 178 7.35 -9.34 19.18
C SER A 178 7.05 -9.88 20.57
N ARG A 179 7.85 -9.44 21.54
CA ARG A 179 7.73 -9.74 22.95
C ARG A 179 7.79 -8.44 23.74
N GLU A 180 6.80 -8.25 24.62
CA GLU A 180 6.60 -7.01 25.36
C GLU A 180 6.80 -7.15 26.88
N ALA A 181 7.01 -8.39 27.38
CA ALA A 181 7.17 -8.66 28.81
C ALA A 181 8.28 -9.67 29.11
N GLU A 182 8.89 -9.53 30.30
CA GLU A 182 9.97 -10.38 30.79
C GLU A 182 9.57 -11.23 31.98
N ALA A 183 10.20 -12.40 32.14
CA ALA A 183 10.03 -13.25 33.32
C ALA A 183 10.40 -12.47 34.59
N GLY A 184 9.59 -12.62 35.64
CA GLY A 184 9.71 -11.88 36.88
C GLY A 184 8.90 -10.58 36.95
N GLN A 185 8.42 -10.05 35.83
CA GLN A 185 7.59 -8.84 35.74
C GLN A 185 6.16 -9.13 36.24
N VAL A 186 5.55 -8.17 36.91
CA VAL A 186 4.12 -8.16 37.20
C VAL A 186 3.36 -7.55 36.03
N VAL A 187 2.39 -8.28 35.48
CA VAL A 187 1.61 -7.88 34.32
C VAL A 187 0.12 -7.77 34.71
N ALA A 188 -0.54 -6.82 34.10
CA ALA A 188 -1.99 -6.60 34.24
C ALA A 188 -2.78 -7.47 33.27
N ALA A 189 -4.03 -7.76 33.60
CA ALA A 189 -4.98 -8.37 32.66
C ALA A 189 -5.13 -7.47 31.42
N GLY A 190 -5.04 -8.04 30.20
CA GLY A 190 -5.10 -7.32 28.93
C GLY A 190 -3.79 -6.66 28.49
N GLN A 191 -2.75 -6.68 29.31
CA GLN A 191 -1.42 -6.21 28.88
C GLN A 191 -0.84 -7.18 27.84
N THR A 192 -0.41 -6.66 26.69
CA THR A 192 0.24 -7.45 25.64
C THR A 192 1.54 -8.07 26.13
N ILE A 193 1.68 -9.36 25.97
CA ILE A 193 2.89 -10.13 26.29
C ILE A 193 3.66 -10.49 25.03
N TYR A 194 2.92 -10.91 23.99
CA TYR A 194 3.44 -11.23 22.68
C TYR A 194 2.54 -10.63 21.60
N THR A 195 3.13 -10.31 20.46
CA THR A 195 2.40 -10.16 19.21
C THR A 195 2.71 -11.39 18.38
N MET A 196 1.67 -12.11 17.97
CA MET A 196 1.76 -13.29 17.12
C MET A 196 1.27 -12.97 15.72
N ALA A 197 2.05 -13.32 14.73
CA ALA A 197 1.69 -13.32 13.32
C ALA A 197 1.18 -14.71 12.95
N ALA A 198 -0.07 -14.83 12.53
CA ALA A 198 -0.64 -16.11 12.11
C ALA A 198 0.03 -16.62 10.83
N ASP A 199 0.12 -17.95 10.69
CA ASP A 199 0.52 -18.57 9.45
C ASP A 199 -0.49 -18.26 8.34
N GLY A 200 -0.01 -17.91 7.14
CA GLY A 200 -0.88 -17.64 5.99
C GLY A 200 -0.45 -16.46 5.15
N ALA A 201 -1.43 -15.67 4.70
CA ALA A 201 -1.21 -14.57 3.79
C ALA A 201 -0.35 -13.47 4.42
N ARG A 202 0.60 -12.97 3.63
CA ARG A 202 1.44 -11.81 3.96
C ARG A 202 1.00 -10.62 3.11
N GLU A 203 1.11 -9.45 3.67
CA GLU A 203 0.69 -8.20 3.06
C GLU A 203 1.79 -7.15 3.22
N VAL A 204 1.79 -6.16 2.35
CA VAL A 204 2.65 -4.99 2.52
C VAL A 204 1.80 -3.84 3.05
N ALA A 205 2.14 -3.34 4.22
CA ALA A 205 1.56 -2.14 4.79
C ALA A 205 2.24 -0.91 4.17
N ILE A 206 1.46 0.00 3.60
CA ILE A 206 1.92 1.26 3.03
C ILE A 206 1.10 2.43 3.57
N ALA A 207 1.65 3.64 3.42
CA ALA A 207 0.96 4.88 3.73
C ALA A 207 0.76 5.69 2.43
N LEU A 208 -0.51 5.98 2.10
CA LEU A 208 -0.88 6.74 0.90
C LEU A 208 -1.14 8.20 1.28
N PRO A 209 -0.59 9.19 0.55
CA PRO A 209 -0.78 10.60 0.87
C PRO A 209 -2.24 11.04 0.65
N GLU A 210 -2.75 11.88 1.55
CA GLU A 210 -4.10 12.44 1.47
C GLU A 210 -4.35 13.18 0.15
N SER A 211 -3.34 13.88 -0.37
CA SER A 211 -3.44 14.64 -1.62
C SER A 211 -3.73 13.81 -2.84
N ALA A 212 -3.37 12.52 -2.83
CA ALA A 212 -3.52 11.61 -3.97
C ALA A 212 -4.53 10.48 -3.70
N ILE A 213 -5.26 10.49 -2.59
CA ILE A 213 -6.10 9.36 -2.16
C ILE A 213 -7.17 8.96 -3.19
N ARG A 214 -7.64 9.93 -3.99
CA ARG A 214 -8.65 9.70 -5.04
C ARG A 214 -8.13 8.92 -6.24
N ASP A 215 -6.82 8.78 -6.37
CA ASP A 215 -6.16 8.07 -7.46
C ASP A 215 -5.95 6.58 -7.13
N PHE A 216 -6.34 6.16 -5.91
CA PHE A 216 -6.22 4.79 -5.45
C PHE A 216 -7.57 4.13 -5.26
N SER A 217 -7.62 2.84 -5.56
CA SER A 217 -8.82 2.04 -5.35
C SER A 217 -8.49 0.64 -4.88
N VAL A 218 -9.39 0.07 -4.08
CA VAL A 218 -9.32 -1.35 -3.70
C VAL A 218 -9.43 -2.22 -4.94
N GLY A 219 -8.57 -3.23 -5.06
CA GLY A 219 -8.46 -4.10 -6.24
C GLY A 219 -7.46 -3.60 -7.28
N GLN A 220 -6.91 -2.39 -7.13
CA GLN A 220 -5.90 -1.86 -8.06
C GLN A 220 -4.64 -2.72 -8.04
N ALA A 221 -4.19 -3.14 -9.22
CA ALA A 221 -2.96 -3.90 -9.39
C ALA A 221 -1.74 -3.04 -9.07
N VAL A 222 -0.77 -3.64 -8.39
CA VAL A 222 0.48 -3.01 -7.98
C VAL A 222 1.65 -3.98 -8.17
N GLU A 223 2.85 -3.44 -8.23
CA GLU A 223 4.08 -4.22 -8.19
C GLU A 223 4.83 -3.95 -6.90
N VAL A 224 5.34 -5.00 -6.28
CA VAL A 224 6.06 -4.92 -5.01
C VAL A 224 7.49 -5.37 -5.23
N GLU A 225 8.45 -4.57 -4.81
CA GLU A 225 9.88 -4.88 -4.82
C GLU A 225 10.39 -4.91 -3.39
N LEU A 226 10.99 -6.04 -2.99
CA LEU A 226 11.62 -6.18 -1.69
C LEU A 226 13.00 -5.53 -1.71
N TRP A 227 13.38 -4.92 -0.59
CA TRP A 227 14.67 -4.23 -0.49
C TRP A 227 15.88 -5.15 -0.70
N ASN A 228 15.77 -6.41 -0.29
CA ASN A 228 16.81 -7.44 -0.43
C ASN A 228 16.79 -8.17 -1.79
N GLN A 229 15.81 -7.90 -2.67
CA GLN A 229 15.66 -8.52 -3.99
C GLN A 229 15.42 -7.47 -5.08
N GLN A 230 16.31 -6.47 -5.15
CA GLN A 230 16.20 -5.38 -6.11
C GLN A 230 16.11 -5.90 -7.56
N GLY A 231 15.19 -5.32 -8.32
CA GLY A 231 14.94 -5.70 -9.71
C GLY A 231 13.96 -6.87 -9.89
N LYS A 232 13.57 -7.57 -8.81
CA LYS A 232 12.51 -8.59 -8.86
C LYS A 232 11.21 -7.99 -8.35
N ARG A 233 10.23 -7.85 -9.23
CA ARG A 233 8.91 -7.34 -8.90
C ARG A 233 7.92 -8.47 -8.68
N LEU A 234 7.22 -8.42 -7.58
CA LEU A 234 6.16 -9.35 -7.20
C LEU A 234 4.82 -8.68 -7.49
N SER A 235 3.90 -9.41 -8.08
CA SER A 235 2.55 -8.91 -8.34
C SER A 235 1.73 -8.87 -7.06
N GLY A 236 0.92 -7.81 -6.91
CA GLY A 236 0.01 -7.64 -5.79
C GLY A 236 -1.18 -6.77 -6.16
N SER A 237 -2.07 -6.55 -5.21
CA SER A 237 -3.20 -5.64 -5.37
C SER A 237 -3.51 -4.92 -4.05
N ILE A 238 -4.02 -3.70 -4.13
CA ILE A 238 -4.53 -2.98 -2.96
C ILE A 238 -5.76 -3.73 -2.45
N ARG A 239 -5.67 -4.32 -1.25
CA ARG A 239 -6.77 -5.04 -0.63
C ARG A 239 -7.67 -4.12 0.20
N GLU A 240 -7.06 -3.15 0.85
CA GLU A 240 -7.73 -2.29 1.81
C GLU A 240 -7.09 -0.91 1.84
N ILE A 241 -7.92 0.10 1.98
CA ILE A 241 -7.52 1.49 2.26
C ILE A 241 -8.32 1.94 3.47
N ALA A 242 -7.66 2.47 4.49
CA ALA A 242 -8.33 2.98 5.69
C ALA A 242 -9.34 4.07 5.32
N ALA A 243 -10.47 4.09 6.02
CA ALA A 243 -11.52 5.08 5.76
C ALA A 243 -11.17 6.49 6.26
N ALA A 244 -10.19 6.61 7.16
CA ALA A 244 -9.74 7.88 7.73
C ALA A 244 -8.22 8.00 7.62
N ALA A 245 -7.76 9.23 7.40
CA ALA A 245 -6.34 9.56 7.42
C ALA A 245 -5.82 9.62 8.86
N ASP A 246 -4.56 9.24 9.04
CA ASP A 246 -3.82 9.58 10.25
C ASP A 246 -3.64 11.10 10.32
N PRO A 247 -4.11 11.78 11.39
CA PRO A 247 -4.10 13.24 11.48
C PRO A 247 -2.69 13.82 11.62
N GLN A 248 -1.71 13.03 12.10
CA GLN A 248 -0.34 13.49 12.28
C GLN A 248 0.47 13.31 10.99
N ALA A 249 0.37 12.14 10.36
CA ALA A 249 1.09 11.83 9.14
C ALA A 249 0.40 12.35 7.87
N ARG A 250 -0.91 12.68 7.93
CA ARG A 250 -1.76 13.02 6.77
C ARG A 250 -1.69 11.97 5.66
N THR A 251 -1.76 10.72 6.08
CA THR A 251 -1.71 9.56 5.19
C THR A 251 -2.82 8.58 5.52
N TYR A 252 -3.27 7.86 4.51
CA TYR A 252 -4.19 6.73 4.66
C TYR A 252 -3.40 5.44 4.72
N ALA A 253 -3.62 4.64 5.76
CA ALA A 253 -3.05 3.30 5.80
C ALA A 253 -3.67 2.43 4.71
N ALA A 254 -2.84 1.72 3.96
CA ALA A 254 -3.31 0.76 2.97
C ALA A 254 -2.58 -0.58 3.11
N ARG A 255 -3.27 -1.65 2.73
CA ARG A 255 -2.77 -3.02 2.74
C ARG A 255 -2.74 -3.56 1.31
N VAL A 256 -1.59 -4.04 0.92
CA VAL A 256 -1.36 -4.65 -0.39
C VAL A 256 -1.20 -6.15 -0.20
N SER A 257 -2.11 -6.94 -0.77
CA SER A 257 -1.98 -8.39 -0.80
C SER A 257 -0.97 -8.80 -1.87
N LEU A 258 -0.13 -9.77 -1.54
CA LEU A 258 0.80 -10.40 -2.48
C LEU A 258 0.14 -11.61 -3.15
N ALA A 259 0.55 -11.90 -4.38
CA ALA A 259 0.15 -13.13 -5.06
C ALA A 259 0.68 -14.36 -4.32
N ALA A 260 -0.03 -15.48 -4.39
CA ALA A 260 0.30 -16.69 -3.62
C ALA A 260 1.73 -17.20 -3.89
N GLU A 261 2.19 -17.08 -5.12
CA GLU A 261 3.54 -17.50 -5.54
C GLU A 261 4.66 -16.66 -4.93
N ALA A 262 4.31 -15.49 -4.39
CA ALA A 262 5.27 -14.58 -3.76
C ALA A 262 5.44 -14.84 -2.26
N LEU A 263 4.56 -15.59 -1.62
CA LEU A 263 4.51 -15.72 -0.15
C LEU A 263 5.74 -16.42 0.42
N ASP A 264 6.32 -17.39 -0.31
CA ASP A 264 7.53 -18.10 0.11
C ASP A 264 8.81 -17.25 0.00
N ALA A 265 8.73 -16.14 -0.77
CA ALA A 265 9.87 -15.27 -1.02
C ALA A 265 9.95 -14.08 -0.05
N VAL A 266 8.94 -13.90 0.83
CA VAL A 266 8.83 -12.75 1.73
C VAL A 266 8.86 -13.17 3.19
N GLU A 267 9.54 -12.40 4.02
CA GLU A 267 9.60 -12.59 5.47
C GLU A 267 8.97 -11.39 6.18
N LEU A 268 8.45 -11.63 7.37
CA LEU A 268 7.85 -10.56 8.19
C LEU A 268 8.89 -9.50 8.56
N GLY A 269 8.48 -8.24 8.57
CA GLY A 269 9.33 -7.11 8.91
C GLY A 269 10.25 -6.65 7.78
N GLN A 270 10.24 -7.30 6.61
CA GLN A 270 11.04 -6.85 5.46
C GLN A 270 10.51 -5.51 4.92
N SER A 271 11.45 -4.61 4.59
CA SER A 271 11.13 -3.39 3.87
C SER A 271 10.82 -3.69 2.41
N ALA A 272 9.78 -3.06 1.91
CA ALA A 272 9.33 -3.19 0.53
C ALA A 272 9.09 -1.82 -0.09
N ARG A 273 9.06 -1.77 -1.42
CA ARG A 273 8.62 -0.64 -2.20
C ARG A 273 7.47 -1.06 -3.08
N VAL A 274 6.34 -0.38 -2.96
CA VAL A 274 5.14 -0.67 -3.75
C VAL A 274 5.04 0.35 -4.87
N PHE A 275 5.06 -0.13 -6.11
CA PHE A 275 4.90 0.67 -7.31
C PHE A 275 3.45 0.64 -7.75
N ILE A 276 2.84 1.80 -7.80
CA ILE A 276 1.44 1.97 -8.16
C ILE A 276 1.36 2.84 -9.40
N ALA A 277 0.74 2.30 -10.43
CA ALA A 277 0.50 3.01 -11.66
C ALA A 277 -0.72 3.93 -11.51
N HIS A 278 -0.54 5.20 -11.85
CA HIS A 278 -1.60 6.20 -11.86
C HIS A 278 -1.82 6.69 -13.28
N GLY A 279 -3.06 6.96 -13.64
CA GLY A 279 -3.41 7.56 -14.92
C GLY A 279 -4.38 6.69 -15.70
N LYS A 280 -4.91 7.27 -16.77
CA LYS A 280 -5.77 6.56 -17.70
C LYS A 280 -4.89 5.89 -18.75
N ASP A 281 -5.13 4.62 -19.00
CA ASP A 281 -4.55 3.92 -20.14
C ASP A 281 -4.85 4.69 -21.43
N GLY A 282 -3.83 4.80 -22.32
CA GLY A 282 -3.99 5.48 -23.60
C GLY A 282 -3.70 6.97 -23.61
N VAL A 283 -3.25 7.58 -22.51
CA VAL A 283 -2.76 8.96 -22.51
C VAL A 283 -1.34 8.98 -23.05
N MET A 284 -1.12 9.77 -24.11
CA MET A 284 0.20 9.97 -24.70
C MET A 284 1.10 10.79 -23.76
N SER A 285 2.40 10.55 -23.78
CA SER A 285 3.37 11.41 -23.11
C SER A 285 4.47 11.87 -24.04
N ILE A 286 5.07 12.99 -23.67
CA ILE A 286 6.22 13.57 -24.34
C ILE A 286 7.33 13.89 -23.33
N PRO A 287 8.61 13.91 -23.75
CA PRO A 287 9.69 14.36 -22.89
C PRO A 287 9.47 15.79 -22.37
N LEU A 288 9.87 16.07 -21.13
CA LEU A 288 9.76 17.43 -20.57
C LEU A 288 10.47 18.49 -21.42
N ALA A 289 11.60 18.14 -22.05
CA ALA A 289 12.37 19.02 -22.91
C ALA A 289 11.65 19.41 -24.22
N ALA A 290 10.59 18.69 -24.59
CA ALA A 290 9.77 19.00 -25.76
C ALA A 290 8.78 20.14 -25.50
N VAL A 291 8.47 20.44 -24.23
CA VAL A 291 7.47 21.43 -23.84
C VAL A 291 8.03 22.84 -23.98
N GLN A 292 7.30 23.69 -24.68
CA GLN A 292 7.62 25.11 -24.86
C GLN A 292 6.52 25.97 -24.24
N PRO A 293 6.83 27.22 -23.81
CA PRO A 293 5.81 28.17 -23.43
C PRO A 293 4.84 28.42 -24.60
N GLY A 294 3.54 28.41 -24.32
CA GLY A 294 2.52 28.71 -25.31
C GLY A 294 2.41 30.21 -25.61
N LYS A 295 1.57 30.55 -26.59
CA LYS A 295 1.29 31.95 -26.97
C LYS A 295 0.51 32.73 -25.90
N GLN A 296 -0.14 32.03 -24.96
CA GLN A 296 -0.87 32.61 -23.82
C GLN A 296 -0.27 32.16 -22.50
N PRO A 297 -0.33 32.98 -21.45
CA PRO A 297 0.05 32.54 -20.12
C PRO A 297 -0.70 31.26 -19.73
N GLN A 298 0.03 30.26 -19.20
CA GLN A 298 -0.50 28.94 -18.79
C GLN A 298 -0.82 27.96 -19.94
N GLN A 299 -0.60 28.32 -21.21
CA GLN A 299 -0.64 27.38 -22.32
C GLN A 299 0.74 26.81 -22.59
N ALA A 300 0.80 25.50 -22.84
CA ALA A 300 1.99 24.83 -23.34
C ALA A 300 1.87 24.63 -24.85
N SER A 301 2.99 24.60 -25.53
CA SER A 301 3.08 24.24 -26.95
C SER A 301 4.23 23.26 -27.17
N VAL A 302 4.17 22.55 -28.28
CA VAL A 302 5.25 21.66 -28.75
C VAL A 302 5.53 21.92 -30.21
N TRP A 303 6.74 21.64 -30.63
CA TRP A 303 7.09 21.65 -32.04
C TRP A 303 6.75 20.30 -32.68
N VAL A 304 5.92 20.32 -33.71
CA VAL A 304 5.60 19.16 -34.54
C VAL A 304 6.23 19.37 -35.92
N VAL A 305 6.91 18.35 -36.41
CA VAL A 305 7.48 18.37 -37.78
C VAL A 305 6.41 17.86 -38.73
N ASN A 306 6.08 18.66 -39.73
CA ASN A 306 5.20 18.25 -40.82
C ASN A 306 5.94 17.27 -41.74
N PRO A 307 5.48 16.03 -41.91
CA PRO A 307 6.20 15.03 -42.70
C PRO A 307 6.25 15.32 -44.20
N ALA A 308 5.34 16.19 -44.70
CA ALA A 308 5.27 16.51 -46.15
C ALA A 308 6.33 17.51 -46.60
N ASP A 309 6.69 18.47 -45.76
CA ASP A 309 7.57 19.58 -46.13
C ASP A 309 8.75 19.81 -45.16
N GLY A 310 8.85 19.03 -44.08
CA GLY A 310 9.89 19.12 -43.06
C GLY A 310 9.89 20.41 -42.26
N LYS A 311 8.74 21.14 -42.22
CA LYS A 311 8.63 22.40 -41.49
C LYS A 311 8.07 22.21 -40.09
N LEU A 312 8.55 23.05 -39.18
CA LEU A 312 8.08 23.10 -37.81
C LEU A 312 6.75 23.86 -37.69
N GLN A 313 5.83 23.29 -36.96
CA GLN A 313 4.57 23.90 -36.56
C GLN A 313 4.46 23.92 -35.03
N ALA A 314 4.17 25.10 -34.46
CA ALA A 314 3.84 25.19 -33.05
C ALA A 314 2.42 24.70 -32.83
N ARG A 315 2.26 23.65 -32.03
CA ARG A 315 0.95 23.08 -31.69
C ARG A 315 0.68 23.27 -30.21
N ALA A 316 -0.45 23.89 -29.89
CA ALA A 316 -0.91 24.03 -28.52
C ALA A 316 -1.32 22.66 -27.96
N VAL A 317 -0.95 22.39 -26.73
CA VAL A 317 -1.24 21.14 -26.03
C VAL A 317 -1.78 21.40 -24.64
N THR A 318 -2.67 20.52 -24.18
CA THR A 318 -3.10 20.48 -22.78
C THR A 318 -2.33 19.37 -22.08
N LEU A 319 -1.59 19.73 -21.04
CA LEU A 319 -0.73 18.81 -20.29
C LEU A 319 -1.39 18.36 -19.00
N GLY A 320 -1.07 17.15 -18.56
CA GLY A 320 -1.37 16.64 -17.22
C GLY A 320 -0.31 17.01 -16.18
N ALA A 321 -0.27 16.29 -15.07
CA ALA A 321 0.73 16.48 -14.03
C ALA A 321 2.14 16.13 -14.54
N TYR A 322 3.11 17.00 -14.25
CA TYR A 322 4.50 16.81 -14.68
C TYR A 322 5.14 15.63 -13.93
N GLY A 323 5.67 14.68 -14.67
CA GLY A 323 6.50 13.59 -14.16
C GLY A 323 7.99 13.96 -14.10
N PRO A 324 8.87 13.05 -13.63
CA PRO A 324 10.30 13.31 -13.52
C PRO A 324 11.02 13.47 -14.89
N GLU A 325 10.59 12.77 -15.93
CA GLU A 325 11.22 12.76 -17.25
C GLU A 325 10.25 13.10 -18.39
N SER A 326 8.96 12.94 -18.18
CA SER A 326 7.93 13.13 -19.19
C SER A 326 6.68 13.77 -18.62
N VAL A 327 5.83 14.29 -19.51
CA VAL A 327 4.54 14.89 -19.15
C VAL A 327 3.44 14.28 -20.00
N PRO A 328 2.27 13.90 -19.39
CA PRO A 328 1.11 13.42 -20.12
C PRO A 328 0.50 14.54 -20.98
N VAL A 329 0.12 14.19 -22.20
CA VAL A 329 -0.61 15.09 -23.10
C VAL A 329 -2.07 14.65 -23.14
N LEU A 330 -2.93 15.47 -22.55
CA LEU A 330 -4.37 15.21 -22.49
C LEU A 330 -5.08 15.52 -23.79
N GLN A 331 -4.62 16.56 -24.51
CA GLN A 331 -5.17 17.00 -25.80
C GLN A 331 -4.12 17.71 -26.66
N GLY A 332 -4.31 17.67 -27.99
CA GLY A 332 -3.53 18.47 -28.94
C GLY A 332 -2.52 17.69 -29.76
N LEU A 333 -2.26 16.42 -29.47
CA LEU A 333 -1.38 15.56 -30.27
C LEU A 333 -2.06 14.30 -30.74
N LYS A 334 -1.52 13.71 -31.79
CA LYS A 334 -1.86 12.38 -32.30
C LYS A 334 -0.66 11.46 -32.14
N THR A 335 -0.90 10.16 -32.14
CA THR A 335 0.16 9.13 -31.98
C THR A 335 1.18 9.15 -33.11
N GLU A 336 0.77 9.55 -34.31
CA GLU A 336 1.59 9.65 -35.51
C GLU A 336 2.37 10.96 -35.65
N ASP A 337 2.15 11.92 -34.73
CA ASP A 337 2.86 13.22 -34.80
C ASP A 337 4.36 13.05 -34.46
N TRP A 338 5.22 13.69 -35.25
CA TRP A 338 6.65 13.79 -34.94
C TRP A 338 6.91 15.02 -34.09
N VAL A 339 7.12 14.79 -32.79
CA VAL A 339 7.37 15.85 -31.81
C VAL A 339 8.87 16.04 -31.60
N VAL A 340 9.32 17.31 -31.61
CA VAL A 340 10.72 17.64 -31.29
C VAL A 340 10.98 17.34 -29.81
N ALA A 341 11.82 16.37 -29.52
CA ALA A 341 12.08 15.86 -28.17
C ALA A 341 13.04 16.75 -27.37
N ALA A 342 13.92 17.52 -28.04
CA ALA A 342 14.89 18.38 -27.37
C ALA A 342 15.29 19.58 -28.28
N GLY A 343 15.80 20.66 -27.65
CA GLY A 343 16.34 21.82 -28.37
C GLY A 343 15.28 22.79 -28.92
N GLY A 344 14.01 22.62 -28.55
CA GLY A 344 12.89 23.41 -29.08
C GLY A 344 13.01 24.93 -28.90
N HIS A 345 13.74 25.40 -27.88
CA HIS A 345 13.95 26.84 -27.59
C HIS A 345 14.79 27.57 -28.64
N LEU A 346 15.55 26.85 -29.50
CA LEU A 346 16.36 27.42 -30.59
C LEU A 346 15.61 27.48 -31.91
N LEU A 347 14.41 26.97 -31.99
CA LEU A 347 13.64 26.76 -33.22
C LEU A 347 12.57 27.84 -33.40
N ARG A 348 12.17 28.03 -34.67
CA ARG A 348 11.12 28.99 -35.03
C ARG A 348 10.02 28.34 -35.87
N GLU A 349 8.82 28.89 -35.77
CA GLU A 349 7.69 28.45 -36.59
C GLU A 349 7.99 28.59 -38.11
N GLY A 350 7.67 27.55 -38.86
CA GLY A 350 7.94 27.50 -40.31
C GLY A 350 9.40 27.19 -40.69
N GLN A 351 10.29 27.02 -39.70
CA GLN A 351 11.68 26.63 -39.95
C GLN A 351 11.76 25.24 -40.56
N GLN A 352 12.56 25.08 -41.63
CA GLN A 352 12.82 23.78 -42.23
C GLN A 352 13.89 23.04 -41.45
N VAL A 353 13.59 21.78 -41.06
CA VAL A 353 14.44 20.93 -40.24
C VAL A 353 14.61 19.54 -40.85
N THR A 354 15.65 18.84 -40.44
CA THR A 354 15.84 17.42 -40.74
C THR A 354 15.50 16.64 -39.47
N ALA A 355 14.40 15.91 -39.50
CA ALA A 355 13.98 15.07 -38.38
C ALA A 355 14.89 13.86 -38.25
N VAL A 356 15.54 13.67 -37.09
CA VAL A 356 16.46 12.57 -36.81
C VAL A 356 16.05 11.82 -35.56
N ASP A 357 16.38 10.51 -35.53
CA ASP A 357 16.22 9.66 -34.34
C ASP A 357 17.39 9.87 -33.33
N ARG A 358 17.32 9.17 -32.17
CA ARG A 358 18.41 9.19 -31.17
C ARG A 358 19.76 8.70 -31.68
N SER A 359 19.81 8.00 -32.81
CA SER A 359 21.01 7.54 -33.49
C SER A 359 21.46 8.50 -34.59
N ASN A 360 20.88 9.72 -34.64
CA ASN A 360 21.12 10.75 -35.66
C ASN A 360 20.84 10.30 -37.11
N ARG A 361 19.89 9.35 -37.29
CA ARG A 361 19.47 8.89 -38.63
C ARG A 361 18.19 9.65 -39.00
N PRO A 362 18.08 10.13 -40.26
CA PRO A 362 16.84 10.77 -40.74
C PRO A 362 15.65 9.81 -40.67
N VAL A 363 14.55 10.25 -40.07
CA VAL A 363 13.29 9.48 -39.92
C VAL A 363 12.19 9.96 -40.89
N LEU A 364 12.38 11.14 -41.48
CA LEU A 364 11.57 11.64 -42.59
C LEU A 364 12.42 11.80 -43.84
N ALA A 365 11.85 11.50 -45.01
CA ALA A 365 12.55 11.76 -46.26
C ALA A 365 12.88 13.25 -46.39
N PRO A 366 14.10 13.61 -46.78
CA PRO A 366 14.43 15.01 -46.98
C PRO A 366 13.46 15.61 -48.03
N ALA A 367 12.81 16.72 -47.65
CA ALA A 367 11.93 17.42 -48.58
C ALA A 367 12.69 17.74 -49.87
N ALA A 368 12.20 17.22 -51.01
CA ALA A 368 12.80 17.50 -52.30
C ALA A 368 12.86 19.03 -52.52
N VAL A 369 14.07 19.58 -52.54
CA VAL A 369 14.27 20.99 -52.94
C VAL A 369 13.79 21.11 -54.38
N SER A 370 12.59 21.65 -54.55
CA SER A 370 12.04 21.97 -55.87
C SER A 370 12.89 23.04 -56.47
N ALA A 371 13.89 22.64 -57.29
CA ALA A 371 14.57 23.54 -58.16
C ALA A 371 13.57 24.07 -59.20
N LYS A 372 13.04 25.28 -58.99
CA LYS A 372 12.33 26.00 -60.01
C LYS A 372 13.29 26.16 -61.20
N LYS A 373 13.11 25.32 -62.27
CA LYS A 373 13.63 25.61 -63.59
C LYS A 373 13.06 26.95 -64.03
N GLY A 374 13.90 27.96 -64.14
CA GLY A 374 13.57 29.20 -64.82
C GLY A 374 13.46 28.95 -66.33
N GLU A 375 12.33 29.29 -66.91
CA GLU A 375 12.23 29.76 -68.28
C GLU A 375 12.49 31.26 -68.38
#